data_5016b782cd5a4a7ec17cbec2d56da60c
#
_entry.id   5016b782cd5a4a7ec17cbec2d56da60c
#
_cell.length_a   1.000
_cell.length_b   1.000
_cell.length_c   1.000
_cell.angle_alpha   90.00
_cell.angle_beta   90.00
_cell.angle_gamma   90.00
#
_symmetry.space_group_name_H-M   'P 1'
#
loop_
_entity.id
_entity.type
_entity.pdbx_description
1 polymer ?
#
loop_
_entity_poly.entity_id
_entity_poly.type
_entity_poly.pdbx_seq_one_letter_code
_entity_poly.pdbx_strand_id
1 'polypeptide(L)'
;MKKRNLVLILVMMIILISSCSQATTDNATKGPITVATMIDSEGAILGNMLLLLMEDSGFEVENKIGFGTPDILRKALESNEVDLVVDYTGSGQYYGAVAAAAVWSDPQLGYEAVQTFDKETNNIEWLTPAPANNTEMLAVTKSFSEENDIRTMEDFAEYVTNGGEVKLICSASFSDNPMGLLGYQNAYGFQLTSDQMIVLSHGNTAEMLKALYDGSDGVNVSLVYGTDGSLQEMDMLVLKDSKNVPPVYLPAPVLRGEVAELYPELRDLFTDTFESLDLETLQSLNARVAFGGEDAKIVAEEYLKEKGLLD
;
A
#
# COMPACT_ATOMS: atom_id res chain seq x y z
N MET A 1 44.63 68.04 14.45
CA MET A 1 45.05 66.61 14.32
C MET A 1 44.10 65.64 15.07
N LYS A 2 43.51 65.94 16.22
CA LYS A 2 42.65 65.03 16.99
C LYS A 2 41.31 64.65 16.33
N LYS A 3 40.68 65.57 15.55
CA LYS A 3 39.37 65.27 14.88
C LYS A 3 39.49 64.32 13.61
N ARG A 4 40.64 64.38 12.94
CA ARG A 4 40.87 63.59 11.73
C ARG A 4 41.12 62.08 12.02
N ASN A 5 41.74 61.79 13.18
CA ASN A 5 41.97 60.44 13.66
C ASN A 5 40.67 59.75 14.20
N LEU A 6 39.74 60.55 14.76
CA LEU A 6 38.48 60.04 15.25
C LEU A 6 37.55 59.60 14.11
N VAL A 7 37.56 60.31 12.98
CA VAL A 7 36.77 59.94 11.80
C VAL A 7 37.31 58.67 11.13
N LEU A 8 38.68 58.51 11.10
CA LEU A 8 39.27 57.26 10.57
C LEU A 8 38.97 56.04 11.41
N ILE A 9 38.90 56.18 12.76
CA ILE A 9 38.56 55.04 13.65
C ILE A 9 37.06 54.71 13.52
N LEU A 10 36.17 55.69 13.31
CA LEU A 10 34.74 55.43 13.11
C LEU A 10 34.45 54.76 11.76
N VAL A 11 35.17 55.11 10.68
CA VAL A 11 35.06 54.46 9.37
C VAL A 11 35.62 53.03 9.39
N MET A 12 36.71 52.78 10.15
CA MET A 12 37.27 51.46 10.30
C MET A 12 36.38 50.53 11.16
N MET A 13 35.59 51.07 12.09
CA MET A 13 34.63 50.33 12.92
C MET A 13 33.36 49.96 12.13
N ILE A 14 32.96 50.74 11.12
CA ILE A 14 31.81 50.47 10.25
C ILE A 14 32.16 49.36 9.23
N ILE A 15 33.41 49.23 8.81
CA ILE A 15 33.84 48.16 7.87
C ILE A 15 33.93 46.80 8.57
N LEU A 16 34.10 46.75 9.90
CA LEU A 16 34.15 45.51 10.67
C LEU A 16 32.75 44.90 10.99
N ILE A 17 31.66 45.67 10.78
CA ILE A 17 30.29 45.16 11.00
C ILE A 17 29.67 44.59 9.73
N SER A 18 30.28 44.80 8.54
CA SER A 18 29.76 44.29 7.26
C SER A 18 30.30 42.89 6.88
N SER A 19 31.01 42.19 7.76
CA SER A 19 31.64 40.90 7.48
C SER A 19 31.16 39.80 8.43
N CYS A 20 29.87 39.64 8.61
CA CYS A 20 29.28 38.43 9.17
C CYS A 20 27.79 38.40 8.85
N SER A 21 27.48 38.21 7.57
CA SER A 21 26.22 37.60 7.15
C SER A 21 26.59 36.54 6.11
N GLN A 22 27.40 35.57 6.50
CA GLN A 22 27.22 34.27 5.97
C GLN A 22 25.87 33.81 6.56
N ALA A 23 24.84 33.82 5.74
CA ALA A 23 23.70 32.99 5.99
C ALA A 23 24.27 31.55 6.02
N THR A 24 24.59 31.06 7.19
CA THR A 24 24.51 29.65 7.45
C THR A 24 23.06 29.32 7.14
N THR A 25 22.78 28.74 6.00
CA THR A 25 21.63 27.85 5.88
C THR A 25 21.86 26.85 7.01
N ASP A 26 21.25 27.09 8.18
CA ASP A 26 20.95 26.05 9.13
C ASP A 26 20.12 25.04 8.31
N ASN A 27 20.77 24.00 7.80
CA ASN A 27 20.10 22.78 7.46
C ASN A 27 19.66 22.19 8.80
N ALA A 28 18.62 22.78 9.40
CA ALA A 28 17.92 22.15 10.49
C ALA A 28 17.42 20.81 9.92
N THR A 29 17.89 19.73 10.47
CA THR A 29 17.46 18.40 10.12
C THR A 29 15.95 18.35 10.30
N LYS A 30 15.21 17.99 9.25
CA LYS A 30 13.76 17.85 9.29
C LYS A 30 13.40 16.53 9.97
N GLY A 31 12.40 16.52 10.81
CA GLY A 31 11.96 15.29 11.53
C GLY A 31 12.33 15.31 13.02
N PRO A 32 12.42 14.14 13.71
CA PRO A 32 12.23 12.81 13.13
C PRO A 32 10.79 12.52 12.72
N ILE A 33 10.60 11.72 11.67
CA ILE A 33 9.30 11.21 11.20
C ILE A 33 9.31 9.69 11.28
N THR A 34 8.36 9.12 12.01
CA THR A 34 8.24 7.67 12.18
C THR A 34 7.40 7.07 11.06
N VAL A 35 8.02 6.22 10.23
CA VAL A 35 7.38 5.52 9.11
C VAL A 35 7.11 4.07 9.48
N ALA A 36 5.86 3.62 9.33
CA ALA A 36 5.47 2.24 9.63
C ALA A 36 4.68 1.62 8.46
N THR A 37 4.81 0.30 8.29
CA THR A 37 4.10 -0.46 7.25
C THR A 37 3.62 -1.82 7.74
N MET A 38 2.82 -2.49 6.90
CA MET A 38 2.35 -3.85 7.12
C MET A 38 3.50 -4.87 7.09
N ILE A 39 3.21 -6.08 7.60
CA ILE A 39 4.18 -7.20 7.73
C ILE A 39 4.17 -8.05 6.45
N ASP A 40 4.19 -7.43 5.27
CA ASP A 40 4.22 -8.14 4.01
C ASP A 40 5.30 -7.56 3.08
N SER A 41 5.54 -8.22 1.96
CA SER A 41 6.55 -7.81 0.99
C SER A 41 6.24 -6.44 0.38
N GLU A 42 4.98 -6.16 0.07
CA GLU A 42 4.55 -4.88 -0.50
C GLU A 42 4.74 -3.74 0.50
N GLY A 43 4.30 -3.94 1.75
CA GLY A 43 4.55 -2.97 2.82
C GLY A 43 6.05 -2.71 3.04
N ALA A 44 6.89 -3.74 2.94
CA ALA A 44 8.33 -3.57 3.05
C ALA A 44 8.93 -2.78 1.87
N ILE A 45 8.49 -3.03 0.64
CA ILE A 45 8.95 -2.31 -0.55
C ILE A 45 8.51 -0.83 -0.49
N LEU A 46 7.21 -0.58 -0.35
CA LEU A 46 6.64 0.77 -0.33
C LEU A 46 7.20 1.60 0.83
N GLY A 47 7.35 0.98 2.01
CA GLY A 47 7.96 1.64 3.16
C GLY A 47 9.42 2.03 2.92
N ASN A 48 10.23 1.17 2.30
CA ASN A 48 11.61 1.52 1.96
C ASN A 48 11.68 2.63 0.90
N MET A 49 10.74 2.69 -0.06
CA MET A 49 10.65 3.82 -1.00
C MET A 49 10.42 5.14 -0.25
N LEU A 50 9.46 5.17 0.70
CA LEU A 50 9.21 6.36 1.52
C LEU A 50 10.45 6.78 2.32
N LEU A 51 11.12 5.82 3.00
CA LEU A 51 12.32 6.11 3.79
C LEU A 51 13.44 6.69 2.92
N LEU A 52 13.74 6.05 1.78
CA LEU A 52 14.82 6.48 0.88
C LEU A 52 14.59 7.88 0.32
N LEU A 53 13.38 8.19 -0.14
CA LEU A 53 13.03 9.53 -0.65
C LEU A 53 13.11 10.61 0.43
N MET A 54 12.68 10.29 1.65
CA MET A 54 12.76 11.21 2.78
C MET A 54 14.20 11.46 3.23
N GLU A 55 15.01 10.39 3.34
CA GLU A 55 16.44 10.48 3.68
C GLU A 55 17.19 11.34 2.66
N ASP A 56 16.95 11.12 1.35
CA ASP A 56 17.53 11.91 0.26
C ASP A 56 17.13 13.39 0.32
N SER A 57 15.89 13.66 0.75
CA SER A 57 15.35 15.02 0.94
C SER A 57 15.77 15.68 2.27
N GLY A 58 16.66 15.02 3.04
CA GLY A 58 17.25 15.56 4.28
C GLY A 58 16.35 15.43 5.52
N PHE A 59 15.39 14.50 5.50
CA PHE A 59 14.62 14.16 6.69
C PHE A 59 15.36 13.14 7.56
N GLU A 60 15.24 13.29 8.87
CA GLU A 60 15.53 12.23 9.84
C GLU A 60 14.29 11.34 9.94
N VAL A 61 14.45 10.02 9.74
CA VAL A 61 13.35 9.06 9.73
C VAL A 61 13.56 7.95 10.75
N GLU A 62 12.47 7.55 11.39
CA GLU A 62 12.43 6.42 12.30
C GLU A 62 11.74 5.25 11.59
N ASN A 63 12.49 4.15 11.38
CA ASN A 63 12.02 3.01 10.61
C ASN A 63 11.26 2.02 11.48
N LYS A 64 9.96 1.84 11.19
CA LYS A 64 9.09 0.78 11.74
C LYS A 64 8.43 -0.05 10.62
N ILE A 65 9.19 -0.36 9.55
CA ILE A 65 8.71 -1.27 8.50
C ILE A 65 8.37 -2.63 9.10
N GLY A 66 7.24 -3.21 8.70
CA GLY A 66 6.76 -4.47 9.25
C GLY A 66 6.21 -4.35 10.67
N PHE A 67 5.63 -3.22 11.01
CA PHE A 67 5.14 -2.90 12.35
C PHE A 67 3.95 -3.75 12.78
N GLY A 68 3.01 -4.03 11.86
CA GLY A 68 1.83 -4.79 12.23
C GLY A 68 0.82 -5.03 11.11
N THR A 69 -0.38 -5.44 11.52
CA THR A 69 -1.54 -5.58 10.65
C THR A 69 -2.20 -4.22 10.38
N PRO A 70 -3.11 -4.09 9.38
CA PRO A 70 -3.81 -2.84 9.10
C PRO A 70 -4.42 -2.16 10.33
N ASP A 71 -5.12 -2.92 11.18
CA ASP A 71 -5.73 -2.40 12.41
C ASP A 71 -4.71 -1.87 13.43
N ILE A 72 -3.53 -2.48 13.50
CA ILE A 72 -2.45 -2.03 14.39
C ILE A 72 -1.86 -0.72 13.86
N LEU A 73 -1.58 -0.65 12.56
CA LEU A 73 -1.07 0.56 11.90
C LEU A 73 -2.05 1.73 12.05
N ARG A 74 -3.33 1.47 11.79
CA ARG A 74 -4.38 2.48 11.94
C ARG A 74 -4.42 3.07 13.35
N LYS A 75 -4.42 2.24 14.38
CA LYS A 75 -4.40 2.66 15.78
C LYS A 75 -3.13 3.42 16.15
N ALA A 76 -1.97 2.98 15.63
CA ALA A 76 -0.69 3.65 15.87
C ALA A 76 -0.68 5.06 15.25
N LEU A 77 -1.24 5.23 14.05
CA LEU A 77 -1.37 6.54 13.39
C LEU A 77 -2.32 7.46 14.16
N GLU A 78 -3.50 6.97 14.57
CA GLU A 78 -4.49 7.73 15.34
C GLU A 78 -4.00 8.10 16.75
N SER A 79 -3.16 7.26 17.36
CA SER A 79 -2.58 7.53 18.69
C SER A 79 -1.28 8.32 18.66
N ASN A 80 -0.82 8.76 17.49
CA ASN A 80 0.45 9.46 17.29
C ASN A 80 1.70 8.65 17.66
N GLU A 81 1.61 7.32 17.59
CA GLU A 81 2.77 6.43 17.78
C GLU A 81 3.63 6.35 16.51
N VAL A 82 3.00 6.57 15.35
CA VAL A 82 3.63 6.67 14.04
C VAL A 82 3.11 7.90 13.30
N ASP A 83 3.88 8.42 12.35
CA ASP A 83 3.61 9.67 11.65
C ASP A 83 3.13 9.47 10.22
N LEU A 84 3.64 8.43 9.57
CA LEU A 84 3.40 8.08 8.17
C LEU A 84 3.26 6.56 8.04
N VAL A 85 2.22 6.14 7.35
CA VAL A 85 2.01 4.72 7.00
C VAL A 85 1.71 4.58 5.51
N VAL A 86 1.81 3.35 4.99
CA VAL A 86 1.15 2.96 3.74
C VAL A 86 -0.14 2.24 4.09
N ASP A 87 -1.26 2.70 3.54
CA ASP A 87 -2.57 2.09 3.71
C ASP A 87 -3.33 2.08 2.38
N TYR A 88 -4.46 1.40 2.31
CA TYR A 88 -5.22 1.15 1.08
C TYR A 88 -6.57 1.85 1.12
N THR A 89 -6.94 2.50 0.02
CA THR A 89 -8.15 3.35 -0.06
C THR A 89 -9.42 2.63 0.37
N GLY A 90 -9.57 1.35 0.02
CA GLY A 90 -10.73 0.53 0.40
C GLY A 90 -10.87 0.29 1.92
N SER A 91 -9.78 0.46 2.68
CA SER A 91 -9.81 0.33 4.15
C SER A 91 -10.70 1.35 4.84
N GLY A 92 -11.01 2.46 4.16
CA GLY A 92 -11.90 3.51 4.69
C GLY A 92 -13.27 3.00 5.15
N GLN A 93 -13.79 1.94 4.52
CA GLN A 93 -15.05 1.31 4.93
C GLN A 93 -15.00 0.74 6.36
N TYR A 94 -13.82 0.33 6.83
CA TYR A 94 -13.60 -0.19 8.19
C TYR A 94 -13.28 0.90 9.20
N TYR A 95 -12.91 2.09 8.74
CA TYR A 95 -12.55 3.23 9.60
C TYR A 95 -13.74 4.13 9.93
N GLY A 96 -14.92 3.82 9.38
CA GLY A 96 -16.15 4.55 9.63
C GLY A 96 -16.56 5.52 8.52
N ALA A 97 -15.85 5.54 7.39
CA ALA A 97 -16.28 6.27 6.20
C ALA A 97 -17.53 5.61 5.61
N VAL A 98 -18.70 6.19 5.86
CA VAL A 98 -19.98 5.64 5.42
C VAL A 98 -20.24 6.03 3.97
N ALA A 99 -20.20 5.04 3.09
CA ALA A 99 -20.54 5.23 1.69
C ALA A 99 -21.27 3.98 1.13
N ALA A 100 -21.97 4.15 0.00
CA ALA A 100 -22.57 3.02 -0.70
C ALA A 100 -21.49 2.07 -1.26
N ALA A 101 -21.78 0.77 -1.37
CA ALA A 101 -20.83 -0.22 -1.89
C ALA A 101 -20.23 0.19 -3.25
N ALA A 102 -21.04 0.78 -4.14
CA ALA A 102 -20.57 1.25 -5.45
C ALA A 102 -19.48 2.34 -5.36
N VAL A 103 -19.38 3.10 -4.27
CA VAL A 103 -18.32 4.08 -4.04
C VAL A 103 -16.99 3.35 -3.84
N TRP A 104 -16.98 2.30 -3.05
CA TRP A 104 -15.78 1.52 -2.78
C TRP A 104 -15.29 0.68 -3.96
N SER A 105 -16.17 0.38 -4.92
CA SER A 105 -15.82 -0.31 -6.17
C SER A 105 -15.30 0.64 -7.26
N ASP A 106 -15.29 1.95 -7.02
CA ASP A 106 -14.73 2.96 -7.91
C ASP A 106 -13.44 3.54 -7.29
N PRO A 107 -12.31 3.52 -8.00
CA PRO A 107 -11.02 3.92 -7.45
C PRO A 107 -10.99 5.39 -7.02
N GLN A 108 -11.61 6.29 -7.81
CA GLN A 108 -11.61 7.71 -7.50
C GLN A 108 -12.58 8.05 -6.37
N LEU A 109 -13.81 7.52 -6.45
CA LEU A 109 -14.82 7.79 -5.42
C LEU A 109 -14.44 7.19 -4.06
N GLY A 110 -13.84 6.01 -4.04
CA GLY A 110 -13.33 5.37 -2.81
C GLY A 110 -12.22 6.18 -2.16
N TYR A 111 -11.26 6.64 -2.96
CA TYR A 111 -10.20 7.53 -2.49
C TYR A 111 -10.75 8.85 -1.91
N GLU A 112 -11.63 9.55 -2.65
CA GLU A 112 -12.24 10.79 -2.19
C GLU A 112 -13.05 10.60 -0.89
N ALA A 113 -13.75 9.47 -0.76
CA ALA A 113 -14.54 9.15 0.42
C ALA A 113 -13.66 8.97 1.67
N VAL A 114 -12.58 8.17 1.60
CA VAL A 114 -11.68 7.97 2.74
C VAL A 114 -10.89 9.22 3.07
N GLN A 115 -10.37 9.93 2.07
CA GLN A 115 -9.63 11.18 2.25
C GLN A 115 -10.47 12.24 2.97
N THR A 116 -11.71 12.45 2.52
CA THR A 116 -12.61 13.44 3.12
C THR A 116 -12.95 13.05 4.56
N PHE A 117 -13.32 11.79 4.79
CA PHE A 117 -13.68 11.29 6.12
C PHE A 117 -12.52 11.46 7.11
N ASP A 118 -11.33 11.02 6.74
CA ASP A 118 -10.17 11.05 7.63
C ASP A 118 -9.68 12.46 7.91
N LYS A 119 -9.70 13.33 6.91
CA LYS A 119 -9.32 14.73 7.09
C LYS A 119 -10.25 15.46 8.05
N GLU A 120 -11.56 15.22 7.94
CA GLU A 120 -12.56 15.90 8.76
C GLU A 120 -12.71 15.32 10.18
N THR A 121 -12.48 14.00 10.32
CA THR A 121 -12.79 13.29 11.57
C THR A 121 -11.53 13.02 12.40
N ASN A 122 -10.43 12.66 11.76
CA ASN A 122 -9.24 12.12 12.42
C ASN A 122 -7.99 12.99 12.25
N ASN A 123 -8.09 14.09 11.47
CA ASN A 123 -6.93 14.90 11.08
C ASN A 123 -5.82 14.06 10.45
N ILE A 124 -6.21 13.15 9.54
CA ILE A 124 -5.33 12.27 8.78
C ILE A 124 -5.43 12.65 7.30
N GLU A 125 -4.29 12.70 6.62
CA GLU A 125 -4.21 13.09 5.22
C GLU A 125 -3.75 11.91 4.36
N TRP A 126 -4.56 11.56 3.36
CA TRP A 126 -4.27 10.57 2.32
C TRP A 126 -3.62 11.28 1.13
N LEU A 127 -2.44 10.85 0.73
CA LEU A 127 -1.75 11.38 -0.44
C LEU A 127 -2.13 10.61 -1.72
N THR A 128 -1.48 10.95 -2.84
CA THR A 128 -1.71 10.34 -4.15
C THR A 128 -1.54 8.81 -4.08
N PRO A 129 -2.58 8.03 -4.41
CA PRO A 129 -2.49 6.58 -4.41
C PRO A 129 -1.80 6.05 -5.68
N ALA A 130 -1.17 4.89 -5.59
CA ALA A 130 -0.69 4.15 -6.75
C ALA A 130 -1.87 3.52 -7.53
N PRO A 131 -1.85 3.53 -8.88
CA PRO A 131 -2.90 2.93 -9.70
C PRO A 131 -2.80 1.39 -9.76
N ALA A 132 -2.48 0.75 -8.65
CA ALA A 132 -2.31 -0.68 -8.49
C ALA A 132 -3.36 -1.23 -7.52
N ASN A 133 -4.41 -1.85 -8.05
CA ASN A 133 -5.50 -2.34 -7.22
C ASN A 133 -5.13 -3.67 -6.54
N ASN A 134 -4.89 -3.63 -5.24
CA ASN A 134 -4.60 -4.79 -4.38
C ASN A 134 -5.90 -5.42 -3.82
N THR A 135 -6.92 -5.56 -4.66
CA THR A 135 -8.19 -6.14 -4.22
C THR A 135 -8.13 -7.63 -3.99
N GLU A 136 -9.07 -8.15 -3.20
CA GLU A 136 -9.28 -9.57 -2.95
C GLU A 136 -9.90 -10.26 -4.17
N MET A 137 -9.24 -11.29 -4.70
CA MET A 137 -9.67 -12.04 -5.89
C MET A 137 -9.59 -13.53 -5.65
N LEU A 138 -10.20 -14.33 -6.53
CA LEU A 138 -10.03 -15.77 -6.57
C LEU A 138 -9.12 -16.16 -7.75
N ALA A 139 -8.20 -17.06 -7.48
CA ALA A 139 -7.33 -17.65 -8.51
C ALA A 139 -7.43 -19.18 -8.52
N VAL A 140 -7.16 -19.73 -9.69
CA VAL A 140 -7.03 -21.17 -9.96
C VAL A 140 -5.72 -21.42 -10.71
N THR A 141 -5.25 -22.67 -10.80
CA THR A 141 -4.15 -22.97 -11.70
C THR A 141 -4.61 -22.89 -13.17
N LYS A 142 -3.70 -22.56 -14.10
CA LYS A 142 -4.04 -22.54 -15.54
C LYS A 142 -4.55 -23.91 -16.02
N SER A 143 -3.96 -25.02 -15.54
CA SER A 143 -4.44 -26.37 -15.88
C SER A 143 -5.88 -26.58 -15.44
N PHE A 144 -6.25 -26.22 -14.19
CA PHE A 144 -7.63 -26.35 -13.72
C PHE A 144 -8.59 -25.46 -14.53
N SER A 145 -8.17 -24.25 -14.87
CA SER A 145 -8.94 -23.33 -15.73
C SER A 145 -9.21 -23.93 -17.12
N GLU A 146 -8.18 -24.49 -17.75
CA GLU A 146 -8.28 -25.09 -19.09
C GLU A 146 -9.11 -26.38 -19.11
N GLU A 147 -8.94 -27.23 -18.09
CA GLU A 147 -9.67 -28.51 -17.98
C GLU A 147 -11.17 -28.32 -17.73
N ASN A 148 -11.56 -27.23 -17.05
CA ASN A 148 -12.94 -26.95 -16.64
C ASN A 148 -13.57 -25.77 -17.37
N ASP A 149 -12.82 -25.09 -18.25
CA ASP A 149 -13.22 -23.88 -19.00
C ASP A 149 -13.66 -22.72 -18.07
N ILE A 150 -12.93 -22.53 -16.95
CA ILE A 150 -13.20 -21.50 -15.92
C ILE A 150 -12.22 -20.35 -16.08
N ARG A 151 -12.70 -19.14 -16.42
CA ARG A 151 -11.89 -17.91 -16.58
C ARG A 151 -12.47 -16.70 -15.87
N THR A 152 -13.75 -16.77 -15.55
CA THR A 152 -14.49 -15.66 -14.92
C THR A 152 -15.21 -16.16 -13.68
N MET A 153 -15.68 -15.23 -12.88
CA MET A 153 -16.51 -15.55 -11.71
C MET A 153 -17.87 -16.13 -12.11
N GLU A 154 -18.37 -15.83 -13.31
CA GLU A 154 -19.56 -16.46 -13.90
C GLU A 154 -19.31 -17.94 -14.16
N ASP A 155 -18.19 -18.29 -14.84
CA ASP A 155 -17.84 -19.67 -15.15
C ASP A 155 -17.65 -20.48 -13.87
N PHE A 156 -16.98 -19.87 -12.88
CA PHE A 156 -16.77 -20.50 -11.58
C PHE A 156 -18.09 -20.77 -10.84
N ALA A 157 -19.00 -19.80 -10.84
CA ALA A 157 -20.32 -19.96 -10.23
C ALA A 157 -21.14 -21.07 -10.92
N GLU A 158 -21.08 -21.16 -12.25
CA GLU A 158 -21.71 -22.25 -13.01
C GLU A 158 -21.08 -23.62 -12.67
N TYR A 159 -19.75 -23.70 -12.60
CA TYR A 159 -19.04 -24.91 -12.21
C TYR A 159 -19.46 -25.39 -10.81
N VAL A 160 -19.51 -24.49 -9.81
CA VAL A 160 -19.96 -24.82 -8.44
C VAL A 160 -21.39 -25.30 -8.42
N THR A 161 -22.32 -24.60 -9.09
CA THR A 161 -23.76 -24.94 -9.08
C THR A 161 -24.06 -26.24 -9.82
N ASN A 162 -23.24 -26.63 -10.78
CA ASN A 162 -23.32 -27.90 -11.47
C ASN A 162 -22.66 -29.08 -10.70
N GLY A 163 -22.18 -28.83 -9.47
CA GLY A 163 -21.61 -29.85 -8.60
C GLY A 163 -20.13 -30.12 -8.84
N GLY A 164 -19.43 -29.17 -9.41
CA GLY A 164 -17.97 -29.22 -9.56
C GLY A 164 -17.25 -29.31 -8.22
N GLU A 165 -16.16 -30.04 -8.16
CA GLU A 165 -15.36 -30.22 -6.96
C GLU A 165 -14.54 -28.95 -6.69
N VAL A 166 -14.83 -28.26 -5.57
CA VAL A 166 -14.13 -27.04 -5.14
C VAL A 166 -13.56 -27.21 -3.73
N LYS A 167 -12.31 -26.80 -3.56
CA LYS A 167 -11.67 -26.59 -2.27
C LYS A 167 -10.96 -25.25 -2.28
N LEU A 168 -11.61 -24.25 -1.70
CA LEU A 168 -11.11 -22.88 -1.56
C LEU A 168 -10.23 -22.76 -0.33
N ILE A 169 -9.04 -22.17 -0.47
CA ILE A 169 -8.26 -21.66 0.66
C ILE A 169 -8.35 -20.13 0.73
N CYS A 170 -8.71 -19.57 1.89
CA CYS A 170 -8.87 -18.14 2.06
C CYS A 170 -8.65 -17.69 3.50
N SER A 171 -8.62 -16.36 3.75
CA SER A 171 -8.57 -15.80 5.10
C SER A 171 -9.97 -15.75 5.74
N ALA A 172 -10.00 -15.71 7.08
CA ALA A 172 -11.22 -15.51 7.84
C ALA A 172 -11.86 -14.15 7.52
N SER A 173 -11.04 -13.10 7.35
CA SER A 173 -11.54 -11.77 6.96
C SER A 173 -12.26 -11.77 5.63
N PHE A 174 -11.74 -12.48 4.63
CA PHE A 174 -12.39 -12.61 3.33
C PHE A 174 -13.67 -13.46 3.39
N SER A 175 -13.64 -14.60 4.10
CA SER A 175 -14.79 -15.50 4.18
C SER A 175 -16.01 -14.86 4.83
N ASP A 176 -15.81 -14.00 5.83
CA ASP A 176 -16.85 -13.36 6.62
C ASP A 176 -17.26 -11.98 6.09
N ASN A 177 -16.51 -11.43 5.13
CA ASN A 177 -16.72 -10.09 4.58
C ASN A 177 -17.96 -10.07 3.64
N PRO A 178 -18.95 -9.20 3.88
CA PRO A 178 -20.08 -8.99 2.97
C PRO A 178 -19.68 -8.56 1.55
N MET A 179 -18.49 -7.96 1.39
CA MET A 179 -17.91 -7.56 0.11
C MET A 179 -16.75 -8.49 -0.34
N GLY A 180 -16.48 -9.56 0.39
CA GLY A 180 -15.56 -10.63 0.05
C GLY A 180 -16.28 -11.85 -0.50
N LEU A 181 -16.08 -13.03 0.11
CA LEU A 181 -16.69 -14.27 -0.35
C LEU A 181 -18.22 -14.22 -0.31
N LEU A 182 -18.82 -13.66 0.75
CA LEU A 182 -20.28 -13.52 0.82
C LEU A 182 -20.81 -12.63 -0.31
N GLY A 183 -20.08 -11.57 -0.64
CA GLY A 183 -20.40 -10.70 -1.77
C GLY A 183 -20.35 -11.44 -3.10
N TYR A 184 -19.30 -12.21 -3.36
CA TYR A 184 -19.18 -13.05 -4.54
C TYR A 184 -20.31 -14.07 -4.64
N GLN A 185 -20.60 -14.80 -3.55
CA GLN A 185 -21.68 -15.79 -3.52
C GLN A 185 -23.03 -15.16 -3.85
N ASN A 186 -23.33 -13.99 -3.29
CA ASN A 186 -24.57 -13.27 -3.55
C ASN A 186 -24.64 -12.72 -4.99
N ALA A 187 -23.55 -12.14 -5.46
CA ALA A 187 -23.51 -11.49 -6.77
C ALA A 187 -23.57 -12.51 -7.92
N TYR A 188 -22.90 -13.64 -7.78
CA TYR A 188 -22.79 -14.67 -8.83
C TYR A 188 -23.70 -15.87 -8.63
N GLY A 189 -24.37 -15.99 -7.50
CA GLY A 189 -25.43 -16.99 -7.27
C GLY A 189 -24.91 -18.40 -6.99
N PHE A 190 -23.78 -18.53 -6.30
CA PHE A 190 -23.23 -19.81 -5.83
C PHE A 190 -23.13 -19.84 -4.30
N GLN A 191 -22.88 -21.02 -3.73
CA GLN A 191 -22.61 -21.19 -2.29
C GLN A 191 -21.55 -22.25 -2.09
N LEU A 192 -20.60 -21.99 -1.20
CA LEU A 192 -19.63 -22.97 -0.72
C LEU A 192 -20.01 -23.43 0.69
N THR A 193 -19.86 -24.71 0.95
CA THR A 193 -20.03 -25.28 2.29
C THR A 193 -18.72 -25.19 3.08
N SER A 194 -18.76 -25.35 4.39
CA SER A 194 -17.56 -25.36 5.24
C SER A 194 -16.55 -26.46 4.83
N ASP A 195 -17.04 -27.58 4.32
CA ASP A 195 -16.18 -28.69 3.87
C ASP A 195 -15.43 -28.35 2.57
N GLN A 196 -15.91 -27.36 1.82
CA GLN A 196 -15.29 -26.85 0.61
C GLN A 196 -14.29 -25.71 0.88
N MET A 197 -14.03 -25.37 2.14
CA MET A 197 -13.16 -24.25 2.52
C MET A 197 -12.09 -24.67 3.50
N ILE A 198 -10.91 -24.09 3.35
CA ILE A 198 -9.84 -24.02 4.36
C ILE A 198 -9.69 -22.54 4.70
N VAL A 199 -10.08 -22.18 5.94
CA VAL A 199 -10.09 -20.79 6.38
C VAL A 199 -8.91 -20.56 7.34
N LEU A 200 -7.97 -19.69 6.94
CA LEU A 200 -6.82 -19.29 7.74
C LEU A 200 -7.16 -18.06 8.58
N SER A 201 -6.58 -17.96 9.77
CA SER A 201 -6.77 -16.81 10.67
C SER A 201 -6.05 -15.53 10.21
N HIS A 202 -5.26 -15.61 9.16
CA HIS A 202 -4.46 -14.51 8.60
C HIS A 202 -4.61 -14.42 7.08
N GLY A 203 -4.21 -13.29 6.49
CA GLY A 203 -4.29 -13.00 5.07
C GLY A 203 -3.00 -13.27 4.29
N ASN A 204 -2.12 -14.18 4.72
CA ASN A 204 -0.88 -14.47 4.01
C ASN A 204 -1.16 -15.27 2.72
N THR A 205 -1.24 -14.56 1.59
CA THR A 205 -1.53 -15.15 0.29
C THR A 205 -0.40 -16.02 -0.25
N ALA A 206 0.85 -15.81 0.15
CA ALA A 206 1.96 -16.68 -0.26
C ALA A 206 1.75 -18.14 0.21
N GLU A 207 1.23 -18.34 1.43
CA GLU A 207 0.86 -19.68 1.94
C GLU A 207 -0.32 -20.27 1.17
N MET A 208 -1.34 -19.45 0.88
CA MET A 208 -2.53 -19.86 0.14
C MET A 208 -2.19 -20.23 -1.31
N LEU A 209 -1.38 -19.42 -1.99
CA LEU A 209 -0.88 -19.67 -3.34
C LEU A 209 -0.03 -20.94 -3.40
N LYS A 210 0.83 -21.17 -2.39
CA LYS A 210 1.59 -22.41 -2.31
C LYS A 210 0.70 -23.62 -2.15
N ALA A 211 -0.35 -23.54 -1.32
CA ALA A 211 -1.31 -24.63 -1.16
C ALA A 211 -2.07 -24.93 -2.48
N LEU A 212 -2.44 -23.89 -3.24
CA LEU A 212 -3.05 -24.00 -4.56
C LEU A 212 -2.08 -24.65 -5.56
N TYR A 213 -0.83 -24.19 -5.61
CA TYR A 213 0.21 -24.71 -6.51
C TYR A 213 0.49 -26.18 -6.27
N ASP A 214 0.63 -26.58 -5.00
CA ASP A 214 0.92 -27.96 -4.60
C ASP A 214 -0.34 -28.87 -4.65
N GLY A 215 -1.55 -28.30 -4.77
CA GLY A 215 -2.82 -29.03 -4.62
C GLY A 215 -2.99 -29.62 -3.21
N SER A 216 -2.39 -29.00 -2.18
CA SER A 216 -2.41 -29.49 -0.81
C SER A 216 -3.83 -29.60 -0.29
N ASP A 217 -4.16 -30.70 0.39
CA ASP A 217 -5.51 -30.98 0.93
C ASP A 217 -6.66 -30.84 -0.10
N GLY A 218 -6.33 -30.98 -1.40
CA GLY A 218 -7.26 -30.87 -2.50
C GLY A 218 -7.60 -29.43 -2.92
N VAL A 219 -6.84 -28.44 -2.42
CA VAL A 219 -7.02 -27.02 -2.80
C VAL A 219 -6.87 -26.85 -4.31
N ASN A 220 -7.90 -26.25 -4.94
CA ASN A 220 -7.95 -25.94 -6.36
C ASN A 220 -8.42 -24.51 -6.65
N VAL A 221 -8.77 -23.75 -5.59
CA VAL A 221 -9.07 -22.32 -5.65
C VAL A 221 -8.40 -21.61 -4.47
N SER A 222 -7.85 -20.42 -4.68
CA SER A 222 -7.22 -19.63 -3.63
C SER A 222 -7.70 -18.19 -3.63
N LEU A 223 -7.83 -17.61 -2.45
CA LEU A 223 -7.79 -16.17 -2.30
C LEU A 223 -6.41 -15.66 -2.69
N VAL A 224 -6.39 -14.57 -3.44
CA VAL A 224 -5.18 -13.82 -3.84
C VAL A 224 -5.46 -12.33 -3.76
N TYR A 225 -4.39 -11.55 -3.71
CA TYR A 225 -4.48 -10.10 -3.87
C TYR A 225 -4.04 -9.68 -5.28
N GLY A 226 -4.60 -8.57 -5.79
CA GLY A 226 -4.33 -8.12 -7.15
C GLY A 226 -2.85 -7.86 -7.43
N THR A 227 -2.09 -7.41 -6.43
CA THR A 227 -0.66 -7.11 -6.53
C THR A 227 0.27 -8.28 -6.19
N ASP A 228 -0.29 -9.49 -5.92
CA ASP A 228 0.54 -10.67 -5.63
C ASP A 228 1.47 -11.01 -6.80
N GLY A 229 2.77 -10.87 -6.59
CA GLY A 229 3.79 -11.07 -7.63
C GLY A 229 3.96 -12.53 -8.06
N SER A 230 3.60 -13.49 -7.21
CA SER A 230 3.77 -14.92 -7.48
C SER A 230 2.76 -15.50 -8.49
N LEU A 231 1.73 -14.74 -8.86
CA LEU A 231 0.63 -15.24 -9.72
C LEU A 231 1.12 -15.72 -11.08
N GLN A 232 1.97 -14.95 -11.76
CA GLN A 232 2.51 -15.30 -13.07
C GLN A 232 3.56 -16.41 -12.97
N GLU A 233 4.47 -16.33 -11.99
CA GLU A 233 5.55 -17.29 -11.77
C GLU A 233 5.02 -18.70 -11.42
N MET A 234 3.86 -18.77 -10.78
CA MET A 234 3.22 -20.02 -10.37
C MET A 234 2.16 -20.52 -11.35
N ASP A 235 2.06 -19.94 -12.55
CA ASP A 235 1.06 -20.30 -13.55
C ASP A 235 -0.40 -20.23 -13.03
N MET A 236 -0.69 -19.20 -12.23
CA MET A 236 -2.02 -18.93 -11.73
C MET A 236 -2.84 -18.10 -12.72
N LEU A 237 -4.15 -18.34 -12.73
CA LEU A 237 -5.13 -17.52 -13.44
C LEU A 237 -6.08 -16.91 -12.43
N VAL A 238 -6.10 -15.58 -12.39
CA VAL A 238 -7.08 -14.82 -11.59
C VAL A 238 -8.41 -14.81 -12.33
N LEU A 239 -9.49 -15.17 -11.64
CA LEU A 239 -10.83 -15.17 -12.19
C LEU A 239 -11.33 -13.72 -12.37
N LYS A 240 -11.74 -13.40 -13.60
CA LYS A 240 -12.23 -12.05 -13.90
C LYS A 240 -13.57 -11.80 -13.20
N ASP A 241 -13.61 -10.78 -12.36
CA ASP A 241 -14.82 -10.26 -11.71
C ASP A 241 -15.44 -9.15 -12.59
N SER A 242 -16.51 -9.48 -13.32
CA SER A 242 -17.22 -8.52 -14.19
C SER A 242 -18.15 -7.58 -13.42
N LYS A 243 -18.42 -7.89 -12.13
CA LYS A 243 -19.35 -7.14 -11.27
C LYS A 243 -18.65 -6.24 -10.26
N ASN A 244 -17.30 -6.28 -10.22
CA ASN A 244 -16.48 -5.49 -9.29
C ASN A 244 -16.99 -5.63 -7.83
N VAL A 245 -17.10 -6.86 -7.35
CA VAL A 245 -17.70 -7.14 -6.03
C VAL A 245 -16.86 -6.64 -4.88
N PRO A 246 -15.55 -6.98 -4.79
CA PRO A 246 -14.71 -6.44 -3.72
C PRO A 246 -14.39 -4.96 -3.94
N PRO A 247 -14.11 -4.23 -2.87
CA PRO A 247 -13.65 -2.84 -2.96
C PRO A 247 -12.34 -2.71 -3.71
N VAL A 248 -12.09 -1.52 -4.23
CA VAL A 248 -10.79 -1.15 -4.80
C VAL A 248 -9.84 -0.73 -3.67
N TYR A 249 -8.67 -1.35 -3.62
CA TYR A 249 -7.63 -1.09 -2.63
C TYR A 249 -6.37 -0.54 -3.31
N LEU A 250 -6.29 0.78 -3.45
CA LEU A 250 -5.09 1.45 -3.98
C LEU A 250 -4.15 1.82 -2.82
N PRO A 251 -2.89 1.38 -2.82
CA PRO A 251 -1.92 1.76 -1.79
C PRO A 251 -1.59 3.25 -1.88
N ALA A 252 -1.57 3.92 -0.75
CA ALA A 252 -1.28 5.34 -0.63
C ALA A 252 -0.44 5.65 0.60
N PRO A 253 0.42 6.70 0.58
CA PRO A 253 0.99 7.25 1.80
C PRO A 253 -0.10 7.98 2.59
N VAL A 254 -0.12 7.76 3.89
CA VAL A 254 -1.11 8.33 4.81
C VAL A 254 -0.41 8.94 6.00
N LEU A 255 -0.60 10.24 6.20
CA LEU A 255 0.10 11.07 7.19
C LEU A 255 -0.84 11.57 8.28
N ARG A 256 -0.29 11.80 9.48
CA ARG A 256 -0.96 12.68 10.44
C ARG A 256 -1.03 14.11 9.90
N GLY A 257 -2.16 14.79 10.11
CA GLY A 257 -2.37 16.14 9.61
C GLY A 257 -1.34 17.15 10.12
N GLU A 258 -0.91 17.03 11.39
CA GLU A 258 0.13 17.90 11.95
C GLU A 258 1.47 17.76 11.21
N VAL A 259 1.82 16.55 10.77
CA VAL A 259 3.05 16.29 10.00
C VAL A 259 2.91 16.86 8.60
N ALA A 260 1.74 16.69 7.96
CA ALA A 260 1.44 17.25 6.64
C ALA A 260 1.40 18.78 6.62
N GLU A 261 1.01 19.42 7.73
CA GLU A 261 1.06 20.87 7.90
C GLU A 261 2.48 21.37 8.15
N LEU A 262 3.28 20.64 8.94
CA LEU A 262 4.65 21.00 9.27
C LEU A 262 5.59 20.84 8.07
N TYR A 263 5.38 19.80 7.27
CA TYR A 263 6.20 19.43 6.10
C TYR A 263 5.33 19.28 4.85
N PRO A 264 4.77 20.36 4.31
CA PRO A 264 3.86 20.31 3.16
C PRO A 264 4.50 19.74 1.88
N GLU A 265 5.85 19.78 1.79
CA GLU A 265 6.61 19.20 0.69
C GLU A 265 6.51 17.67 0.59
N LEU A 266 6.11 16.97 1.67
CA LEU A 266 5.89 15.52 1.63
C LEU A 266 4.78 15.13 0.65
N ARG A 267 3.83 16.02 0.39
CA ARG A 267 2.75 15.77 -0.59
C ARG A 267 3.31 15.53 -1.98
N ASP A 268 4.26 16.38 -2.39
CA ASP A 268 4.84 16.31 -3.73
C ASP A 268 5.94 15.24 -3.80
N LEU A 269 6.65 15.00 -2.70
CA LEU A 269 7.79 14.07 -2.62
C LEU A 269 7.44 12.64 -3.06
N PHE A 270 6.23 12.18 -2.73
CA PHE A 270 5.82 10.80 -3.02
C PHE A 270 4.97 10.66 -4.29
N THR A 271 4.46 11.77 -4.84
CA THR A 271 3.50 11.73 -5.95
C THR A 271 4.03 10.98 -7.17
N ASP A 272 5.19 11.38 -7.71
CA ASP A 272 5.76 10.76 -8.90
C ASP A 272 6.05 9.26 -8.70
N THR A 273 6.48 8.89 -7.49
CA THR A 273 6.74 7.49 -7.14
C THR A 273 5.44 6.67 -7.17
N PHE A 274 4.42 7.12 -6.43
CA PHE A 274 3.17 6.36 -6.34
C PHE A 274 2.41 6.33 -7.67
N GLU A 275 2.38 7.41 -8.44
CA GLU A 275 1.79 7.43 -9.78
C GLU A 275 2.49 6.47 -10.76
N SER A 276 3.78 6.19 -10.57
CA SER A 276 4.54 5.27 -11.42
C SER A 276 4.33 3.79 -11.10
N LEU A 277 3.74 3.46 -9.94
CA LEU A 277 3.49 2.11 -9.46
C LEU A 277 2.16 1.56 -10.01
N ASP A 278 2.13 1.19 -11.29
CA ASP A 278 0.99 0.46 -11.84
C ASP A 278 0.96 -1.00 -11.36
N LEU A 279 -0.12 -1.71 -11.69
CA LEU A 279 -0.35 -3.08 -11.23
C LEU A 279 0.79 -4.03 -11.64
N GLU A 280 1.25 -3.97 -12.88
CA GLU A 280 2.31 -4.87 -13.39
C GLU A 280 3.64 -4.55 -12.71
N THR A 281 3.94 -3.29 -12.51
CA THR A 281 5.14 -2.84 -11.79
C THR A 281 5.14 -3.36 -10.35
N LEU A 282 4.04 -3.17 -9.63
CA LEU A 282 3.98 -3.58 -8.22
C LEU A 282 4.00 -5.12 -8.08
N GLN A 283 3.33 -5.85 -8.98
CA GLN A 283 3.44 -7.31 -9.05
C GLN A 283 4.90 -7.76 -9.28
N SER A 284 5.62 -7.10 -10.19
CA SER A 284 7.02 -7.43 -10.47
C SER A 284 7.94 -7.19 -9.26
N LEU A 285 7.76 -6.06 -8.57
CA LEU A 285 8.54 -5.75 -7.36
C LEU A 285 8.21 -6.73 -6.23
N ASN A 286 6.93 -7.04 -6.03
CA ASN A 286 6.50 -8.01 -5.03
C ASN A 286 7.05 -9.43 -5.32
N ALA A 287 7.10 -9.85 -6.60
CA ALA A 287 7.68 -11.12 -6.99
C ALA A 287 9.16 -11.23 -6.60
N ARG A 288 9.94 -10.17 -6.80
CA ARG A 288 11.36 -10.14 -6.44
C ARG A 288 11.59 -10.40 -4.95
N VAL A 289 10.76 -9.81 -4.09
CA VAL A 289 10.89 -9.95 -2.64
C VAL A 289 10.24 -11.25 -2.15
N ALA A 290 8.95 -11.47 -2.47
CA ALA A 290 8.18 -12.58 -1.91
C ALA A 290 8.62 -13.95 -2.46
N PHE A 291 8.96 -14.02 -3.75
CA PHE A 291 9.34 -15.25 -4.44
C PHE A 291 10.84 -15.34 -4.65
N GLY A 292 11.49 -14.25 -5.12
CA GLY A 292 12.93 -14.19 -5.36
C GLY A 292 13.76 -14.12 -4.08
N GLY A 293 13.18 -13.73 -2.94
CA GLY A 293 13.88 -13.58 -1.67
C GLY A 293 14.87 -12.41 -1.65
N GLU A 294 14.70 -11.44 -2.54
CA GLU A 294 15.53 -10.23 -2.57
C GLU A 294 15.21 -9.31 -1.38
N ASP A 295 16.19 -8.52 -0.98
CA ASP A 295 16.00 -7.52 0.07
C ASP A 295 15.09 -6.39 -0.41
N ALA A 296 14.01 -6.10 0.33
CA ALA A 296 13.02 -5.11 -0.07
C ALA A 296 13.59 -3.69 -0.20
N LYS A 297 14.61 -3.33 0.58
CA LYS A 297 15.29 -2.04 0.47
C LYS A 297 16.08 -1.94 -0.83
N ILE A 298 16.78 -3.01 -1.22
CA ILE A 298 17.53 -3.06 -2.48
C ILE A 298 16.55 -2.94 -3.66
N VAL A 299 15.44 -3.70 -3.63
CA VAL A 299 14.40 -3.65 -4.68
C VAL A 299 13.81 -2.25 -4.81
N ALA A 300 13.50 -1.58 -3.70
CA ALA A 300 12.99 -0.22 -3.67
C ALA A 300 14.01 0.79 -4.22
N GLU A 301 15.28 0.70 -3.80
CA GLU A 301 16.35 1.60 -4.24
C GLU A 301 16.62 1.48 -5.74
N GLU A 302 16.71 0.26 -6.25
CA GLU A 302 16.93 0.00 -7.68
C GLU A 302 15.78 0.56 -8.53
N TYR A 303 14.53 0.35 -8.10
CA TYR A 303 13.36 0.91 -8.78
C TYR A 303 13.38 2.44 -8.82
N LEU A 304 13.61 3.08 -7.67
CA LEU A 304 13.67 4.55 -7.59
C LEU A 304 14.76 5.13 -8.48
N LYS A 305 15.94 4.50 -8.52
CA LYS A 305 17.06 4.90 -9.41
C LYS A 305 16.74 4.67 -10.88
N GLU A 306 16.12 3.56 -11.24
CA GLU A 306 15.68 3.29 -12.61
C GLU A 306 14.68 4.34 -13.12
N LYS A 307 13.80 4.80 -12.24
CA LYS A 307 12.84 5.87 -12.56
C LYS A 307 13.43 7.28 -12.49
N GLY A 308 14.68 7.44 -12.00
CA GLY A 308 15.32 8.74 -11.81
C GLY A 308 14.67 9.56 -10.68
N LEU A 309 14.11 8.87 -9.69
CA LEU A 309 13.47 9.45 -8.51
C LEU A 309 14.41 9.49 -7.29
N LEU A 310 15.55 8.83 -7.39
CA LEU A 310 16.65 8.81 -6.42
C LEU A 310 17.99 8.91 -7.16
N ASP A 311 18.99 9.63 -6.61
CA ASP A 311 20.33 9.79 -7.17
C ASP A 311 21.24 8.54 -7.02
#